data_4e6c956e4e0a2ad4c2aff2944432d83b
#
_entry.id   4e6c956e4e0a2ad4c2aff2944432d83b
#
_cell.length_a   1.000
_cell.length_b   1.000
_cell.length_c   1.000
_cell.angle_alpha   90.00
_cell.angle_beta   90.00
_cell.angle_gamma   90.00
#
_symmetry.space_group_name_H-M   'P 1'
#
loop_
_entity.id
_entity.type
_entity.pdbx_description
1 polymer ?
#
loop_
_entity_poly.entity_id
_entity_poly.type
_entity_poly.pdbx_seq_one_letter_code
_entity_poly.pdbx_strand_id
1 'polypeptide(L)'
;LTALAWSRLWGPTPDAQIPSGGTHEQYDDGNPGSRHTYSGLAYLPPPTDALLSFGGSLWQSGFYGKGVWSFSFDAGKWTRKADGAGEQGYGDPVVYDPKSGHVFRRANSRMFEYDPSADTHTPRAESNGGFWAANVSAALDPDARLMVIVGEKRVDLYHLDTDKYEQDVTLSGATVLDLFGGAAPGIDYDTNLKQFVLWGGGATVYSFDPSKKAFEQHDAAGATPNQVTASVGVFGRLRYVPTRNVFVAVNSV
;
A
#
# COMPACT_ATOMS: atom_id res chain seq x y z
N LEU A 1 24.57 -3.70 -1.46
CA LEU A 1 24.28 -4.42 -0.21
C LEU A 1 25.46 -5.31 0.10
N THR A 2 26.28 -4.92 1.07
CA THR A 2 27.44 -5.70 1.53
C THR A 2 27.05 -6.82 2.50
N ALA A 3 25.89 -6.69 3.15
CA ALA A 3 25.24 -7.72 3.94
C ALA A 3 23.74 -7.47 3.97
N LEU A 4 22.96 -8.54 3.84
CA LEU A 4 21.52 -8.51 4.10
C LEU A 4 21.34 -8.75 5.60
N ALA A 5 21.21 -7.68 6.37
CA ALA A 5 20.98 -7.76 7.82
C ALA A 5 19.75 -6.92 8.17
N TRP A 6 18.88 -7.49 8.98
CA TRP A 6 17.75 -6.76 9.58
C TRP A 6 18.22 -6.08 10.84
N SER A 7 17.86 -4.81 11.00
CA SER A 7 18.03 -4.08 12.24
C SER A 7 16.69 -3.52 12.70
N ARG A 8 16.48 -3.52 14.00
CA ARG A 8 15.32 -2.88 14.60
C ARG A 8 15.59 -1.38 14.69
N LEU A 9 14.75 -0.59 14.01
CA LEU A 9 14.84 0.87 14.04
C LEU A 9 14.15 1.48 15.26
N TRP A 10 13.20 0.76 15.85
CA TRP A 10 12.37 1.25 16.93
C TRP A 10 11.88 0.09 17.82
N GLY A 11 11.74 0.36 19.13
CA GLY A 11 11.19 -0.62 20.08
C GLY A 11 9.67 -0.55 20.13
N PRO A 12 8.96 -1.69 20.14
CA PRO A 12 7.51 -1.70 20.33
C PRO A 12 7.17 -1.28 21.77
N THR A 13 5.94 -0.84 21.99
CA THR A 13 5.36 -0.70 23.32
C THR A 13 5.49 -2.03 24.08
N PRO A 14 6.04 -2.05 25.31
CA PRO A 14 6.14 -3.28 26.09
C PRO A 14 4.76 -3.93 26.32
N ASP A 15 4.68 -5.26 26.24
CA ASP A 15 3.42 -6.00 26.37
C ASP A 15 2.64 -5.65 27.65
N ALA A 16 3.35 -5.40 28.77
CA ALA A 16 2.72 -5.00 30.02
C ALA A 16 2.03 -3.62 29.98
N GLN A 17 2.33 -2.81 28.99
CA GLN A 17 1.74 -1.48 28.78
C GLN A 17 0.66 -1.50 27.68
N ILE A 18 0.42 -2.65 27.07
CA ILE A 18 -0.65 -2.79 26.07
C ILE A 18 -1.96 -3.04 26.85
N PRO A 19 -2.94 -2.11 26.76
CA PRO A 19 -4.22 -2.29 27.44
C PRO A 19 -4.95 -3.55 26.96
N SER A 20 -5.60 -4.24 27.87
CA SER A 20 -6.43 -5.41 27.54
C SER A 20 -7.77 -4.96 26.97
N GLY A 21 -8.07 -5.40 25.76
CA GLY A 21 -9.34 -5.13 25.07
C GLY A 21 -9.45 -3.69 24.53
N GLY A 22 -10.46 -3.47 23.71
CA GLY A 22 -10.80 -2.14 23.20
C GLY A 22 -10.09 -1.72 21.91
N THR A 23 -10.35 -0.49 21.53
CA THR A 23 -9.81 0.15 20.32
C THR A 23 -8.79 1.20 20.72
N HIS A 24 -7.53 0.85 20.64
CA HIS A 24 -6.45 1.78 21.01
C HIS A 24 -5.75 2.30 19.76
N GLU A 25 -6.06 3.53 19.38
CA GLU A 25 -5.34 4.25 18.32
C GLU A 25 -3.91 4.58 18.72
N GLN A 26 -3.71 4.81 20.00
CA GLN A 26 -2.44 5.20 20.62
C GLN A 26 -2.30 4.53 21.98
N TYR A 27 -1.10 4.10 22.30
CA TYR A 27 -0.75 3.62 23.63
C TYR A 27 -0.27 4.75 24.55
N ASP A 28 -0.21 4.49 25.85
CA ASP A 28 0.16 5.50 26.87
C ASP A 28 1.59 6.03 26.71
N ASP A 29 2.47 5.26 26.08
CA ASP A 29 3.84 5.67 25.74
C ASP A 29 3.91 6.59 24.51
N GLY A 30 2.77 6.94 23.92
CA GLY A 30 2.67 7.80 22.74
C GLY A 30 2.82 7.09 21.40
N ASN A 31 3.09 5.79 21.40
CA ASN A 31 3.23 5.00 20.18
C ASN A 31 1.88 4.68 19.51
N PRO A 32 1.85 4.43 18.19
CA PRO A 32 0.63 3.96 17.54
C PRO A 32 0.20 2.61 18.10
N GLY A 33 -1.09 2.43 18.34
CA GLY A 33 -1.65 1.14 18.66
C GLY A 33 -1.35 0.12 17.56
N SER A 34 -1.04 -1.12 17.94
CA SER A 34 -0.75 -2.22 17.01
C SER A 34 -1.90 -2.42 16.03
N ARG A 35 -1.57 -2.63 14.76
CA ARG A 35 -2.56 -2.74 13.69
C ARG A 35 -2.07 -3.51 12.47
N HIS A 36 -3.00 -4.06 11.72
CA HIS A 36 -2.73 -4.53 10.37
C HIS A 36 -2.81 -3.34 9.42
N THR A 37 -1.69 -2.97 8.81
CA THR A 37 -1.63 -1.81 7.92
C THR A 37 -2.02 -2.14 6.47
N TYR A 38 -2.01 -3.44 6.11
CA TYR A 38 -2.30 -3.90 4.74
C TYR A 38 -1.50 -3.09 3.69
N SER A 39 -2.19 -2.33 2.82
CA SER A 39 -1.58 -1.44 1.82
C SER A 39 -1.46 0.02 2.29
N GLY A 40 -1.69 0.30 3.57
CA GLY A 40 -1.75 1.64 4.15
C GLY A 40 -0.40 2.26 4.53
N LEU A 41 0.72 1.84 3.93
CA LEU A 41 2.05 2.38 4.20
C LEU A 41 2.61 3.14 3.00
N ALA A 42 3.08 4.37 3.22
CA ALA A 42 3.77 5.17 2.22
C ALA A 42 5.10 5.70 2.75
N TYR A 43 6.16 5.59 1.95
CA TYR A 43 7.45 6.21 2.24
C TYR A 43 7.54 7.56 1.55
N LEU A 44 7.90 8.59 2.31
CA LEU A 44 8.21 9.92 1.83
C LEU A 44 9.74 10.07 1.75
N PRO A 45 10.30 10.28 0.55
CA PRO A 45 11.74 10.41 0.38
C PRO A 45 12.29 11.70 1.02
N PRO A 46 13.61 11.84 1.12
CA PRO A 46 14.23 13.08 1.57
C PRO A 46 13.72 14.31 0.79
N PRO A 47 13.58 15.48 1.43
CA PRO A 47 14.11 15.79 2.77
C PRO A 47 13.25 15.33 3.93
N THR A 48 12.05 14.80 3.70
CA THR A 48 11.15 14.37 4.79
C THR A 48 11.65 13.09 5.45
N ASP A 49 12.10 12.12 4.68
CA ASP A 49 12.60 10.81 5.11
C ASP A 49 11.76 10.16 6.21
N ALA A 50 10.51 9.85 5.87
CA ALA A 50 9.54 9.35 6.82
C ALA A 50 8.68 8.22 6.24
N LEU A 51 8.23 7.31 7.12
CA LEU A 51 7.22 6.29 6.79
C LEU A 51 5.88 6.74 7.35
N LEU A 52 4.89 6.92 6.47
CA LEU A 52 3.51 7.17 6.87
C LEU A 52 2.72 5.86 6.98
N SER A 53 1.86 5.79 7.98
CA SER A 53 0.88 4.72 8.16
C SER A 53 -0.52 5.31 8.26
N PHE A 54 -1.43 4.83 7.43
CA PHE A 54 -2.82 5.27 7.36
C PHE A 54 -3.75 4.17 7.87
N GLY A 55 -4.63 4.53 8.80
CA GLY A 55 -5.70 3.65 9.24
C GLY A 55 -5.26 2.27 9.71
N GLY A 56 -5.85 1.25 9.11
CA GLY A 56 -5.58 -0.16 9.41
C GLY A 56 -6.55 -0.77 10.40
N SER A 57 -6.48 -2.09 10.57
CA SER A 57 -7.30 -2.84 11.53
C SER A 57 -6.59 -2.91 12.89
N LEU A 58 -7.17 -2.28 13.90
CA LEU A 58 -6.59 -2.20 15.24
C LEU A 58 -6.55 -3.56 15.93
N TRP A 59 -5.47 -3.82 16.65
CA TRP A 59 -5.28 -5.04 17.42
C TRP A 59 -6.39 -5.26 18.45
N GLN A 60 -6.77 -6.52 18.65
CA GLN A 60 -7.81 -7.02 19.54
C GLN A 60 -9.26 -6.70 19.14
N SER A 61 -9.54 -5.55 18.55
CA SER A 61 -10.91 -5.17 18.21
C SER A 61 -11.26 -5.45 16.74
N GLY A 62 -10.27 -5.42 15.86
CA GLY A 62 -10.51 -5.46 14.42
C GLY A 62 -11.19 -4.21 13.86
N PHE A 63 -11.42 -3.17 14.69
CA PHE A 63 -12.00 -1.91 14.21
C PHE A 63 -11.02 -1.10 13.37
N TYR A 64 -11.54 -0.23 12.53
CA TYR A 64 -10.74 0.65 11.69
C TYR A 64 -10.00 1.69 12.52
N GLY A 65 -8.70 1.80 12.31
CA GLY A 65 -7.94 2.94 12.79
C GLY A 65 -8.25 4.19 11.97
N LYS A 66 -8.36 5.34 12.63
CA LYS A 66 -8.47 6.66 11.98
C LYS A 66 -7.13 7.35 11.88
N GLY A 67 -6.22 6.99 12.78
CA GLY A 67 -4.98 7.68 12.98
C GLY A 67 -4.07 7.59 11.78
N VAL A 68 -3.51 8.72 11.41
CA VAL A 68 -2.35 8.82 10.53
C VAL A 68 -1.12 9.00 11.38
N TRP A 69 -0.08 8.23 11.09
CA TRP A 69 1.16 8.21 11.85
C TRP A 69 2.35 8.40 10.93
N SER A 70 3.33 9.17 11.39
CA SER A 70 4.59 9.38 10.70
C SER A 70 5.74 8.88 11.57
N PHE A 71 6.53 7.95 11.03
CA PHE A 71 7.80 7.53 11.61
C PHE A 71 8.93 8.31 10.96
N SER A 72 9.67 9.09 11.73
CA SER A 72 10.89 9.76 11.28
C SER A 72 12.08 8.82 11.43
N PHE A 73 12.79 8.55 10.33
CA PHE A 73 14.00 7.72 10.38
C PHE A 73 15.13 8.40 11.15
N ASP A 74 15.26 9.72 11.05
CA ASP A 74 16.26 10.49 11.79
C ASP A 74 15.99 10.51 13.31
N ALA A 75 14.73 10.75 13.70
CA ALA A 75 14.37 10.84 15.10
C ALA A 75 14.10 9.46 15.73
N GLY A 76 13.94 8.41 14.94
CA GLY A 76 13.62 7.06 15.40
C GLY A 76 12.32 6.97 16.20
N LYS A 77 11.30 7.78 15.83
CA LYS A 77 10.05 7.85 16.59
C LYS A 77 8.82 8.09 15.73
N TRP A 78 7.68 7.66 16.26
CA TRP A 78 6.37 7.93 15.71
C TRP A 78 5.83 9.29 16.18
N THR A 79 5.10 9.95 15.29
CA THR A 79 4.34 11.17 15.58
C THR A 79 2.95 11.00 14.99
N ARG A 80 1.91 11.28 15.78
CA ARG A 80 0.54 11.31 15.31
C ARG A 80 0.32 12.53 14.44
N LYS A 81 -0.34 12.33 13.32
CA LYS A 81 -0.76 13.35 12.36
C LYS A 81 -2.27 13.55 12.44
N ALA A 82 -2.79 14.50 11.65
CA ALA A 82 -4.22 14.70 11.55
C ALA A 82 -4.94 13.40 11.17
N ASP A 83 -6.01 13.08 11.88
CA ASP A 83 -6.81 11.90 11.58
C ASP A 83 -7.37 12.01 10.15
N GLY A 84 -7.41 10.88 9.47
CA GLY A 84 -7.99 10.81 8.14
C GLY A 84 -9.46 11.26 8.17
N ALA A 85 -9.78 12.32 7.43
CA ALA A 85 -11.16 12.75 7.26
C ALA A 85 -11.93 11.74 6.41
N GLY A 86 -13.19 11.49 6.78
CA GLY A 86 -14.11 10.73 5.95
C GLY A 86 -14.14 9.23 6.23
N GLU A 87 -14.39 8.48 5.19
CA GLU A 87 -14.56 7.03 5.24
C GLU A 87 -13.29 6.34 5.71
N GLN A 88 -13.46 5.28 6.48
CA GLN A 88 -12.37 4.48 7.01
C GLN A 88 -12.45 3.10 6.42
N GLY A 89 -11.30 2.58 5.97
CA GLY A 89 -11.19 1.22 5.49
C GLY A 89 -10.16 0.42 6.29
N TYR A 90 -10.25 -0.89 6.21
CA TYR A 90 -9.31 -1.79 6.87
C TYR A 90 -7.89 -1.70 6.29
N GLY A 91 -7.75 -1.47 5.00
CA GLY A 91 -6.48 -1.56 4.31
C GLY A 91 -6.42 -0.63 3.11
N ASP A 92 -6.67 0.65 3.36
CA ASP A 92 -6.69 1.67 2.33
C ASP A 92 -5.39 1.65 1.52
N PRO A 93 -5.43 1.37 0.21
CA PRO A 93 -4.23 1.45 -0.60
C PRO A 93 -3.76 2.90 -0.71
N VAL A 94 -2.48 3.11 -0.48
CA VAL A 94 -1.86 4.44 -0.54
C VAL A 94 -0.71 4.46 -1.53
N VAL A 95 -0.53 5.59 -2.19
CA VAL A 95 0.62 5.87 -3.06
C VAL A 95 1.15 7.27 -2.78
N TYR A 96 2.47 7.40 -2.79
CA TYR A 96 3.13 8.70 -2.75
C TYR A 96 3.32 9.21 -4.18
N ASP A 97 2.92 10.46 -4.42
CA ASP A 97 3.16 11.15 -5.69
C ASP A 97 4.38 12.08 -5.57
N PRO A 98 5.49 11.76 -6.22
CA PRO A 98 6.71 12.57 -6.12
C PRO A 98 6.58 13.94 -6.79
N LYS A 99 5.59 14.15 -7.67
CA LYS A 99 5.39 15.41 -8.37
C LYS A 99 4.72 16.45 -7.48
N SER A 100 3.73 16.07 -6.68
CA SER A 100 3.07 16.96 -5.72
C SER A 100 3.69 16.92 -4.33
N GLY A 101 4.36 15.84 -3.97
CA GLY A 101 4.79 15.56 -2.61
C GLY A 101 3.67 15.04 -1.69
N HIS A 102 2.50 14.75 -2.25
CA HIS A 102 1.32 14.33 -1.51
C HIS A 102 1.14 12.81 -1.56
N VAL A 103 0.29 12.30 -0.66
CA VAL A 103 -0.10 10.89 -0.63
C VAL A 103 -1.56 10.77 -1.02
N PHE A 104 -1.84 9.92 -1.99
CA PHE A 104 -3.19 9.57 -2.40
C PHE A 104 -3.60 8.28 -1.71
N ARG A 105 -4.76 8.31 -1.06
CA ARG A 105 -5.34 7.22 -0.31
C ARG A 105 -6.75 6.95 -0.78
N ARG A 106 -7.06 5.71 -1.15
CA ARG A 106 -8.43 5.30 -1.39
C ARG A 106 -9.00 4.66 -0.13
N ALA A 107 -10.01 5.31 0.46
CA ALA A 107 -10.78 4.79 1.58
C ALA A 107 -12.18 4.41 1.10
N ASN A 108 -12.52 3.12 1.17
CA ASN A 108 -13.75 2.55 0.60
C ASN A 108 -13.99 3.00 -0.86
N SER A 109 -14.93 3.90 -1.08
CA SER A 109 -15.29 4.41 -2.42
C SER A 109 -14.59 5.71 -2.78
N ARG A 110 -14.01 6.46 -1.81
CA ARG A 110 -13.50 7.80 -2.04
C ARG A 110 -11.98 7.86 -2.05
N MET A 111 -11.45 8.67 -2.97
CA MET A 111 -10.05 9.07 -2.95
C MET A 111 -9.87 10.27 -2.02
N PHE A 112 -8.77 10.28 -1.28
CA PHE A 112 -8.31 11.40 -0.47
C PHE A 112 -6.87 11.72 -0.87
N GLU A 113 -6.56 13.01 -0.90
CA GLU A 113 -5.23 13.53 -1.04
C GLU A 113 -4.78 14.06 0.32
N TYR A 114 -3.65 13.57 0.80
CA TYR A 114 -3.03 14.02 2.04
C TYR A 114 -1.78 14.84 1.72
N ASP A 115 -1.76 16.08 2.21
CA ASP A 115 -0.59 16.96 2.19
C ASP A 115 0.21 16.77 3.49
N PRO A 116 1.40 16.12 3.44
CA PRO A 116 2.21 15.91 4.63
C PRO A 116 2.78 17.19 5.25
N SER A 117 2.92 18.26 4.45
CA SER A 117 3.48 19.53 4.90
C SER A 117 2.45 20.36 5.67
N ALA A 118 1.22 20.38 5.21
CA ALA A 118 0.11 21.08 5.85
C ALA A 118 -0.62 20.19 6.88
N ASP A 119 -0.36 18.88 6.89
CA ASP A 119 -1.06 17.89 7.71
C ASP A 119 -2.58 17.92 7.49
N THR A 120 -3.00 17.93 6.22
CA THR A 120 -4.41 18.07 5.83
C THR A 120 -4.85 17.02 4.84
N HIS A 121 -6.13 16.65 4.91
CA HIS A 121 -6.78 15.72 3.99
C HIS A 121 -7.80 16.46 3.12
N THR A 122 -7.69 16.29 1.81
CA THR A 122 -8.65 16.81 0.84
C THR A 122 -9.43 15.66 0.21
N PRO A 123 -10.77 15.62 0.34
CA PRO A 123 -11.57 14.64 -0.36
C PRO A 123 -11.52 14.89 -1.87
N ARG A 124 -11.39 13.81 -2.63
CA ARG A 124 -11.31 13.77 -4.09
C ARG A 124 -12.48 12.95 -4.64
N ALA A 125 -12.41 12.54 -5.89
CA ALA A 125 -13.47 11.80 -6.54
C ALA A 125 -13.92 10.55 -5.78
N GLU A 126 -15.21 10.26 -5.92
CA GLU A 126 -15.82 9.05 -5.40
C GLU A 126 -16.05 8.05 -6.54
N SER A 127 -15.81 6.79 -6.26
CA SER A 127 -16.06 5.70 -7.18
C SER A 127 -17.46 5.11 -7.00
N ASN A 128 -18.06 4.62 -8.06
CA ASN A 128 -19.36 3.91 -7.99
C ASN A 128 -19.14 2.48 -7.48
N GLY A 129 -19.20 2.30 -6.18
CA GLY A 129 -18.97 1.03 -5.52
C GLY A 129 -17.52 0.84 -5.04
N GLY A 130 -17.37 0.29 -3.86
CA GLY A 130 -16.11 0.06 -3.22
C GLY A 130 -15.51 -1.31 -3.55
N PHE A 131 -14.20 -1.43 -3.49
CA PHE A 131 -13.56 -2.68 -3.12
C PHE A 131 -13.83 -2.97 -1.65
N TRP A 132 -13.90 -4.23 -1.28
CA TRP A 132 -13.74 -4.60 0.13
C TRP A 132 -12.34 -4.19 0.58
N ALA A 133 -12.26 -3.24 1.45
CA ALA A 133 -11.08 -2.44 1.71
C ALA A 133 -9.80 -3.20 2.08
N ALA A 134 -9.92 -4.47 2.52
CA ALA A 134 -8.77 -5.22 3.02
C ALA A 134 -7.94 -5.93 1.94
N ASN A 135 -8.48 -6.14 0.74
CA ASN A 135 -7.89 -7.05 -0.25
C ASN A 135 -7.42 -6.33 -1.52
N VAL A 136 -6.96 -5.10 -1.39
CA VAL A 136 -6.52 -4.28 -2.51
C VAL A 136 -5.12 -3.72 -2.28
N SER A 137 -4.41 -3.54 -3.36
CA SER A 137 -3.12 -2.88 -3.41
C SER A 137 -3.11 -1.83 -4.52
N ALA A 138 -2.19 -0.89 -4.45
CA ALA A 138 -2.03 0.10 -5.48
C ALA A 138 -0.57 0.47 -5.71
N ALA A 139 -0.31 0.96 -6.92
CA ALA A 139 0.94 1.61 -7.29
C ALA A 139 0.67 2.81 -8.20
N LEU A 140 1.65 3.69 -8.34
CA LEU A 140 1.55 4.91 -9.12
C LEU A 140 2.59 4.91 -10.24
N ASP A 141 2.13 5.18 -11.48
CA ASP A 141 2.98 5.73 -12.53
C ASP A 141 3.15 7.23 -12.28
N PRO A 142 4.34 7.67 -11.84
CA PRO A 142 4.55 9.07 -11.48
C PRO A 142 4.56 10.01 -12.68
N ASP A 143 4.92 9.52 -13.88
CA ASP A 143 4.97 10.33 -15.10
C ASP A 143 3.56 10.58 -15.63
N ALA A 144 2.76 9.52 -15.76
CA ALA A 144 1.36 9.60 -16.19
C ALA A 144 0.42 10.06 -15.06
N ARG A 145 0.89 10.09 -13.82
CA ARG A 145 0.08 10.37 -12.62
C ARG A 145 -1.16 9.48 -12.56
N LEU A 146 -0.93 8.21 -12.85
CA LEU A 146 -1.95 7.17 -12.91
C LEU A 146 -1.75 6.18 -11.76
N MET A 147 -2.71 6.15 -10.84
CA MET A 147 -2.77 5.14 -9.79
C MET A 147 -3.55 3.93 -10.28
N VAL A 148 -2.90 2.78 -10.28
CA VAL A 148 -3.55 1.49 -10.55
C VAL A 148 -3.90 0.84 -9.22
N ILE A 149 -5.17 0.50 -9.04
CA ILE A 149 -5.71 -0.16 -7.86
C ILE A 149 -6.17 -1.54 -8.28
N VAL A 150 -5.65 -2.58 -7.61
CA VAL A 150 -5.89 -3.97 -8.00
C VAL A 150 -6.26 -4.82 -6.79
N GLY A 151 -7.22 -5.68 -6.96
CA GLY A 151 -7.69 -6.66 -5.97
C GLY A 151 -9.11 -7.09 -6.25
N GLU A 152 -9.62 -8.08 -5.52
CA GLU A 152 -11.00 -8.57 -5.63
C GLU A 152 -11.44 -8.87 -7.08
N LYS A 153 -10.52 -9.37 -7.89
CA LYS A 153 -10.73 -9.71 -9.31
C LYS A 153 -11.02 -8.52 -10.23
N ARG A 154 -10.66 -7.30 -9.83
CA ARG A 154 -10.85 -6.11 -10.65
C ARG A 154 -9.65 -5.17 -10.62
N VAL A 155 -9.61 -4.28 -11.59
CA VAL A 155 -8.65 -3.18 -11.69
C VAL A 155 -9.42 -1.88 -11.86
N ASP A 156 -9.08 -0.89 -11.04
CA ASP A 156 -9.51 0.48 -11.22
C ASP A 156 -8.29 1.35 -11.55
N LEU A 157 -8.47 2.30 -12.43
CA LEU A 157 -7.49 3.33 -12.75
C LEU A 157 -7.99 4.65 -12.16
N TYR A 158 -7.10 5.37 -11.47
CA TYR A 158 -7.40 6.71 -10.99
C TYR A 158 -6.39 7.72 -11.51
N HIS A 159 -6.88 8.72 -12.22
CA HIS A 159 -6.10 9.78 -12.82
C HIS A 159 -5.98 10.96 -11.86
N LEU A 160 -4.80 11.16 -11.28
CA LEU A 160 -4.58 12.19 -10.26
C LEU A 160 -4.85 13.62 -10.79
N ASP A 161 -4.44 13.92 -12.02
CA ASP A 161 -4.56 15.27 -12.59
C ASP A 161 -6.02 15.66 -12.90
N THR A 162 -6.85 14.72 -13.27
CA THR A 162 -8.24 14.98 -13.67
C THR A 162 -9.24 14.65 -12.58
N ASP A 163 -8.79 14.05 -11.49
CA ASP A 163 -9.65 13.56 -10.38
C ASP A 163 -10.76 12.63 -10.87
N LYS A 164 -10.39 11.61 -11.68
CA LYS A 164 -11.36 10.71 -12.27
C LYS A 164 -10.95 9.25 -12.13
N TYR A 165 -11.96 8.41 -11.89
CA TYR A 165 -11.84 6.96 -11.97
C TYR A 165 -12.23 6.44 -13.34
N GLU A 166 -11.49 5.42 -13.78
CA GLU A 166 -11.95 4.42 -14.73
C GLU A 166 -12.06 3.11 -13.95
N GLN A 167 -13.28 2.64 -13.75
CA GLN A 167 -13.57 1.55 -12.83
C GLN A 167 -13.84 0.24 -13.56
N ASP A 168 -13.51 -0.88 -12.89
CA ASP A 168 -13.76 -2.23 -13.38
C ASP A 168 -13.33 -2.38 -14.84
N VAL A 169 -12.08 -2.01 -15.08
CA VAL A 169 -11.52 -1.93 -16.44
C VAL A 169 -11.59 -3.29 -17.10
N THR A 170 -12.19 -3.35 -18.28
CA THR A 170 -12.20 -4.57 -19.09
C THR A 170 -10.78 -4.88 -19.54
N LEU A 171 -10.31 -6.06 -19.16
CA LEU A 171 -8.93 -6.49 -19.34
C LEU A 171 -8.82 -7.52 -20.47
N SER A 172 -7.68 -7.49 -21.13
CA SER A 172 -7.23 -8.52 -22.06
C SER A 172 -5.98 -9.24 -21.55
N GLY A 173 -5.64 -10.38 -22.14
CA GLY A 173 -4.49 -11.19 -21.78
C GLY A 173 -4.83 -12.29 -20.76
N ALA A 174 -3.87 -12.64 -19.91
CA ALA A 174 -4.04 -13.72 -18.93
C ALA A 174 -5.17 -13.44 -17.94
N THR A 175 -5.86 -14.48 -17.48
CA THR A 175 -6.93 -14.42 -16.46
C THR A 175 -6.36 -14.16 -15.06
N VAL A 176 -5.54 -13.14 -14.95
CA VAL A 176 -4.76 -12.80 -13.75
C VAL A 176 -5.66 -12.52 -12.56
N LEU A 177 -6.85 -11.98 -12.84
CA LEU A 177 -7.81 -11.65 -11.79
C LEU A 177 -8.30 -12.87 -11.01
N ASP A 178 -8.25 -14.05 -11.61
CA ASP A 178 -8.59 -15.30 -10.92
C ASP A 178 -7.49 -15.76 -9.95
N LEU A 179 -6.24 -15.32 -10.17
CA LEU A 179 -5.11 -15.68 -9.34
C LEU A 179 -5.05 -14.90 -8.03
N PHE A 180 -5.62 -13.71 -8.00
CA PHE A 180 -5.69 -12.87 -6.81
C PHE A 180 -6.98 -13.06 -6.01
N GLY A 181 -7.75 -14.09 -6.32
CA GLY A 181 -9.10 -14.38 -5.81
C GLY A 181 -9.27 -14.32 -4.31
N GLY A 182 -9.44 -13.14 -3.75
CA GLY A 182 -9.60 -12.89 -2.32
C GLY A 182 -8.33 -12.46 -1.60
N ALA A 183 -7.17 -12.44 -2.25
CA ALA A 183 -5.91 -11.94 -1.68
C ALA A 183 -5.44 -10.69 -2.43
N ALA A 184 -4.86 -9.74 -1.72
CA ALA A 184 -4.23 -8.57 -2.34
C ALA A 184 -2.88 -8.95 -2.96
N PRO A 185 -2.63 -8.68 -4.25
CA PRO A 185 -1.31 -8.87 -4.83
C PRO A 185 -0.33 -7.83 -4.28
N GLY A 186 0.96 -8.11 -4.38
CA GLY A 186 1.97 -7.05 -4.39
C GLY A 186 1.93 -6.36 -5.76
N ILE A 187 2.03 -5.05 -5.76
CA ILE A 187 2.12 -4.26 -6.99
C ILE A 187 3.09 -3.11 -6.78
N ASP A 188 3.95 -2.87 -7.77
CA ASP A 188 4.73 -1.64 -7.85
C ASP A 188 5.01 -1.28 -9.31
N TYR A 189 5.44 -0.03 -9.55
CA TYR A 189 5.68 0.49 -10.89
C TYR A 189 7.16 0.40 -11.25
N ASP A 190 7.47 -0.28 -12.35
CA ASP A 190 8.80 -0.32 -12.94
C ASP A 190 9.01 0.92 -13.81
N THR A 191 9.78 1.88 -13.30
CA THR A 191 10.06 3.14 -14.00
C THR A 191 10.94 2.96 -15.23
N ASN A 192 11.67 1.84 -15.35
CA ASN A 192 12.51 1.52 -16.49
C ASN A 192 11.69 0.89 -17.64
N LEU A 193 10.85 -0.09 -17.31
CA LEU A 193 9.97 -0.73 -18.28
C LEU A 193 8.69 0.07 -18.55
N LYS A 194 8.34 1.02 -17.69
CA LYS A 194 7.10 1.80 -17.69
C LYS A 194 5.85 0.92 -17.63
N GLN A 195 5.90 -0.06 -16.75
CA GLN A 195 4.83 -1.02 -16.53
C GLN A 195 4.62 -1.27 -15.03
N PHE A 196 3.41 -1.64 -14.68
CA PHE A 196 3.13 -2.15 -13.34
C PHE A 196 3.50 -3.63 -13.28
N VAL A 197 4.19 -4.02 -12.21
CA VAL A 197 4.55 -5.41 -11.96
C VAL A 197 3.79 -5.91 -10.75
N LEU A 198 3.17 -7.08 -10.90
CA LEU A 198 2.32 -7.69 -9.89
C LEU A 198 2.84 -9.08 -9.52
N TRP A 199 2.73 -9.40 -8.24
CA TRP A 199 3.07 -10.72 -7.72
C TRP A 199 2.08 -11.16 -6.65
N GLY A 200 1.47 -12.32 -6.85
CA GLY A 200 0.52 -12.94 -5.90
C GLY A 200 1.13 -14.02 -5.02
N GLY A 201 2.45 -14.23 -5.13
CA GLY A 201 3.15 -15.38 -4.54
C GLY A 201 3.52 -16.43 -5.60
N GLY A 202 4.42 -17.33 -5.27
CA GLY A 202 4.88 -18.38 -6.19
C GLY A 202 5.89 -17.90 -7.24
N ALA A 203 6.00 -18.64 -8.35
CA ALA A 203 7.00 -18.45 -9.39
C ALA A 203 6.59 -17.48 -10.49
N THR A 204 5.33 -17.07 -10.53
CA THR A 204 4.78 -16.26 -11.63
C THR A 204 4.69 -14.80 -11.22
N VAL A 205 5.15 -13.93 -12.10
CA VAL A 205 5.05 -12.48 -12.01
C VAL A 205 4.24 -12.01 -13.22
N TYR A 206 3.49 -10.94 -13.05
CA TYR A 206 2.69 -10.35 -14.13
C TYR A 206 3.11 -8.91 -14.36
N SER A 207 3.14 -8.47 -15.61
CA SER A 207 3.18 -7.05 -15.95
C SER A 207 1.81 -6.58 -16.43
N PHE A 208 1.48 -5.34 -16.13
CA PHE A 208 0.26 -4.67 -16.57
C PHE A 208 0.59 -3.39 -17.32
N ASP A 209 0.13 -3.33 -18.57
CA ASP A 209 0.19 -2.13 -19.40
C ASP A 209 -1.18 -1.43 -19.36
N PRO A 210 -1.31 -0.28 -18.67
CA PRO A 210 -2.60 0.39 -18.53
C PRO A 210 -3.11 0.97 -19.84
N SER A 211 -2.24 1.27 -20.79
CA SER A 211 -2.64 1.80 -22.11
C SER A 211 -3.32 0.76 -22.98
N LYS A 212 -2.89 -0.48 -22.86
CA LYS A 212 -3.48 -1.64 -23.55
C LYS A 212 -4.54 -2.33 -22.72
N LYS A 213 -4.62 -2.02 -21.41
CA LYS A 213 -5.45 -2.73 -20.44
C LYS A 213 -5.20 -4.25 -20.50
N ALA A 214 -3.93 -4.61 -20.53
CA ALA A 214 -3.50 -5.99 -20.77
C ALA A 214 -2.49 -6.45 -19.72
N PHE A 215 -2.68 -7.69 -19.29
CA PHE A 215 -1.70 -8.40 -18.47
C PHE A 215 -0.86 -9.34 -19.33
N GLU A 216 0.41 -9.41 -19.00
CA GLU A 216 1.34 -10.40 -19.54
C GLU A 216 1.93 -11.22 -18.39
N GLN A 217 1.95 -12.54 -18.56
CA GLN A 217 2.50 -13.47 -17.58
C GLN A 217 3.97 -13.72 -17.85
N HIS A 218 4.77 -13.74 -16.78
CA HIS A 218 6.19 -14.04 -16.81
C HIS A 218 6.49 -15.12 -15.78
N ASP A 219 6.98 -16.26 -16.25
CA ASP A 219 7.38 -17.35 -15.37
C ASP A 219 8.84 -17.16 -14.94
N ALA A 220 9.08 -17.23 -13.64
CA ALA A 220 10.41 -17.07 -13.10
C ALA A 220 11.31 -18.26 -13.47
N ALA A 221 12.52 -17.95 -13.95
CA ALA A 221 13.60 -18.93 -14.04
C ALA A 221 14.40 -18.93 -12.73
N GLY A 222 14.48 -20.07 -12.06
CA GLY A 222 15.28 -20.24 -10.84
C GLY A 222 14.45 -20.63 -9.61
N ALA A 223 15.00 -20.41 -8.43
CA ALA A 223 14.36 -20.78 -7.19
C ALA A 223 13.09 -19.94 -6.97
N THR A 224 11.97 -20.61 -6.83
CA THR A 224 10.70 -19.97 -6.48
C THR A 224 10.77 -19.45 -5.05
N PRO A 225 10.42 -18.19 -4.79
CA PRO A 225 10.24 -17.72 -3.42
C PRO A 225 9.21 -18.62 -2.73
N ASN A 226 9.46 -18.95 -1.47
CA ASN A 226 8.47 -19.71 -0.70
C ASN A 226 7.11 -19.03 -0.82
N GLN A 227 6.05 -19.82 -0.99
CA GLN A 227 4.71 -19.26 -1.13
C GLN A 227 4.41 -18.35 0.06
N VAL A 228 3.88 -17.18 -0.23
CA VAL A 228 3.31 -16.34 0.82
C VAL A 228 2.13 -17.10 1.39
N THR A 229 2.33 -17.68 2.57
CA THR A 229 1.28 -18.41 3.29
C THR A 229 0.24 -17.47 3.89
N ALA A 230 0.35 -16.18 3.64
CA ALA A 230 -0.62 -15.21 4.12
C ALA A 230 -1.94 -15.41 3.37
N SER A 231 -2.92 -15.92 4.07
CA SER A 231 -4.33 -15.98 3.64
C SER A 231 -4.92 -14.61 3.25
N VAL A 232 -4.17 -13.53 3.45
CA VAL A 232 -4.60 -12.15 3.27
C VAL A 232 -3.86 -11.39 2.16
N GLY A 233 -2.77 -11.90 1.59
CA GLY A 233 -2.11 -11.29 0.44
C GLY A 233 -0.67 -10.80 0.63
N VAL A 234 -0.08 -10.28 -0.44
CA VAL A 234 1.29 -9.77 -0.51
C VAL A 234 1.37 -8.31 -0.08
N PHE A 235 0.42 -7.49 -0.50
CA PHE A 235 0.36 -6.05 -0.19
C PHE A 235 1.67 -5.31 -0.53
N GLY A 236 2.12 -4.42 0.36
CA GLY A 236 3.33 -3.63 0.23
C GLY A 236 4.66 -4.40 0.36
N ARG A 237 4.65 -5.74 0.40
CA ARG A 237 5.87 -6.55 0.50
C ARG A 237 6.63 -6.74 -0.81
N LEU A 238 6.07 -6.32 -1.94
CA LEU A 238 6.74 -6.24 -3.24
C LEU A 238 7.08 -4.77 -3.51
N ARG A 239 8.36 -4.47 -3.76
CA ARG A 239 8.80 -3.10 -4.07
C ARG A 239 9.87 -3.09 -5.15
N TYR A 240 9.75 -2.13 -6.06
CA TYR A 240 10.75 -1.84 -7.06
C TYR A 240 11.87 -0.97 -6.46
N VAL A 241 13.10 -1.31 -6.77
CA VAL A 241 14.30 -0.54 -6.38
C VAL A 241 14.94 0.05 -7.64
N PRO A 242 14.60 1.29 -8.02
CA PRO A 242 15.00 1.88 -9.31
C PRO A 242 16.51 1.94 -9.51
N THR A 243 17.26 2.23 -8.43
CA THR A 243 18.73 2.34 -8.47
C THR A 243 19.43 1.02 -8.79
N ARG A 244 18.73 -0.10 -8.71
CA ARG A 244 19.25 -1.45 -8.99
C ARG A 244 18.50 -2.17 -10.09
N ASN A 245 17.40 -1.61 -10.54
CA ASN A 245 16.48 -2.21 -11.52
C ASN A 245 16.06 -3.63 -11.12
N VAL A 246 15.61 -3.79 -9.87
CA VAL A 246 15.16 -5.07 -9.33
C VAL A 246 13.90 -4.89 -8.49
N PHE A 247 13.09 -5.94 -8.41
CA PHE A 247 12.04 -6.05 -7.41
C PHE A 247 12.57 -6.78 -6.18
N VAL A 248 12.18 -6.30 -5.02
CA VAL A 248 12.42 -6.96 -3.73
C VAL A 248 11.09 -7.42 -3.17
N ALA A 249 11.01 -8.71 -2.85
CA ALA A 249 9.87 -9.28 -2.16
C ALA A 249 10.29 -9.76 -0.75
N VAL A 250 9.56 -9.32 0.28
CA VAL A 250 9.71 -9.83 1.63
C VAL A 250 8.70 -10.93 1.84
N ASN A 251 9.16 -12.18 1.89
CA ASN A 251 8.30 -13.36 1.89
C ASN A 251 7.94 -13.85 3.30
N SER A 252 8.92 -13.95 4.18
CA SER A 252 8.74 -14.29 5.59
C SER A 252 9.77 -13.56 6.44
N VAL A 253 9.45 -13.32 7.67
CA VAL A 253 10.35 -12.78 8.70
C VAL A 253 10.67 -13.89 9.68
#